data_109d0745d33db8f9cff73d4b4a637163
#
_entry.id   109d0745d33db8f9cff73d4b4a637163
#
_cell.length_a   1.000
_cell.length_b   1.000
_cell.length_c   1.000
_cell.angle_alpha   90.00
_cell.angle_beta   90.00
_cell.angle_gamma   90.00
#
_symmetry.space_group_name_H-M   'P 1'
#
loop_
_entity.id
_entity.type
_entity.pdbx_description
1 polymer ?
#
loop_
_entity_poly.entity_id
_entity_poly.type
_entity_poly.pdbx_seq_one_letter_code
_entity_poly.pdbx_strand_id
1 'polypeptide(L)'
;MIKNIIFDFGGVLVDLNPHYLFDSYFNDKEETEWFVKTVVSSEWNAEMDGGKPFDVAVKERILLFPDYKEAIELYKNEWMKTMGEEIPGMYDFIKSLKENGFPVLYGLTNWSNETFPEVRKKYRIFGLIDNIVVSGDEKMLKPNPEIYLTLTDRYHLNPEECLFIDDNIANVNGAINVGMSSVLFQGVDKLRADIQRLLK
;
A
#
# COMPACT_ATOMS: atom_id res chain seq x y z
N MET A 1 4.60 -10.69 -23.39
CA MET A 1 3.54 -11.51 -22.71
C MET A 1 3.76 -11.42 -21.22
N ILE A 2 2.71 -11.13 -20.44
CA ILE A 2 2.79 -11.01 -18.97
C ILE A 2 3.10 -12.36 -18.33
N LYS A 3 4.10 -12.41 -17.47
CA LYS A 3 4.53 -13.59 -16.70
C LYS A 3 4.49 -13.36 -15.19
N ASN A 4 4.55 -12.09 -14.76
CA ASN A 4 4.65 -11.71 -13.35
C ASN A 4 3.55 -10.72 -13.01
N ILE A 5 2.88 -10.94 -11.88
CA ILE A 5 1.87 -10.01 -11.38
C ILE A 5 2.35 -9.45 -10.05
N ILE A 6 2.31 -8.12 -9.93
CA ILE A 6 2.80 -7.34 -8.80
C ILE A 6 1.63 -6.54 -8.26
N PHE A 7 1.32 -6.66 -6.97
CA PHE A 7 0.24 -5.96 -6.30
C PHE A 7 0.77 -4.88 -5.37
N ASP A 8 0.13 -3.72 -5.38
CA ASP A 8 0.10 -2.85 -4.20
C ASP A 8 -0.79 -3.48 -3.11
N PHE A 9 -0.75 -2.93 -1.90
CA PHE A 9 -1.42 -3.49 -0.73
C PHE A 9 -2.55 -2.62 -0.20
N GLY A 10 -2.25 -1.39 0.23
CA GLY A 10 -3.27 -0.46 0.72
C GLY A 10 -4.25 -0.08 -0.38
N GLY A 11 -5.56 -0.15 -0.14
CA GLY A 11 -6.58 0.12 -1.17
C GLY A 11 -6.75 -0.96 -2.24
N VAL A 12 -5.81 -1.95 -2.33
CA VAL A 12 -5.85 -3.06 -3.29
C VAL A 12 -6.09 -4.41 -2.63
N LEU A 13 -5.33 -4.76 -1.60
CA LEU A 13 -5.47 -6.03 -0.87
C LEU A 13 -6.20 -5.86 0.46
N VAL A 14 -5.94 -4.78 1.16
CA VAL A 14 -6.50 -4.43 2.46
C VAL A 14 -6.94 -2.99 2.47
N ASP A 15 -8.03 -2.72 3.18
CA ASP A 15 -8.54 -1.37 3.38
C ASP A 15 -7.74 -0.65 4.47
N LEU A 16 -7.45 0.63 4.26
CA LEU A 16 -6.75 1.49 5.19
C LEU A 16 -7.38 2.87 5.19
N ASN A 17 -7.89 3.30 6.36
CA ASN A 17 -8.54 4.58 6.48
C ASN A 17 -8.34 5.17 7.89
N PRO A 18 -7.63 6.29 8.06
CA PRO A 18 -7.45 6.95 9.35
C PRO A 18 -8.77 7.31 10.05
N HIS A 19 -9.87 7.49 9.32
CA HIS A 19 -11.19 7.75 9.88
C HIS A 19 -11.68 6.64 10.82
N TYR A 20 -11.28 5.37 10.61
CA TYR A 20 -11.62 4.27 11.51
C TYR A 20 -11.11 4.50 12.94
N LEU A 21 -10.00 5.21 13.10
CA LEU A 21 -9.46 5.58 14.40
C LEU A 21 -10.06 6.90 14.91
N PHE A 22 -10.12 7.91 14.06
CA PHE A 22 -10.35 9.28 14.51
C PHE A 22 -11.81 9.73 14.57
N ASP A 23 -12.74 9.09 13.83
CA ASP A 23 -14.16 9.41 13.90
C ASP A 23 -14.74 9.22 15.31
N SER A 24 -14.28 8.19 16.03
CA SER A 24 -14.68 7.94 17.41
C SER A 24 -13.91 8.76 18.44
N TYR A 25 -12.71 9.24 18.09
CA TYR A 25 -11.88 10.03 18.99
C TYR A 25 -12.38 11.47 19.14
N PHE A 26 -12.58 12.17 18.03
CA PHE A 26 -13.01 13.56 18.07
C PHE A 26 -14.52 13.71 18.30
N ASN A 27 -15.34 12.75 17.83
CA ASN A 27 -16.81 12.86 17.81
C ASN A 27 -17.33 14.13 17.10
N ASP A 28 -16.49 14.76 16.29
CA ASP A 28 -16.79 15.92 15.46
C ASP A 28 -16.26 15.66 14.04
N LYS A 29 -17.16 15.68 13.06
CA LYS A 29 -16.84 15.31 11.68
C LYS A 29 -15.93 16.33 10.99
N GLU A 30 -16.11 17.61 11.25
CA GLU A 30 -15.33 18.67 10.62
C GLU A 30 -13.91 18.68 11.18
N GLU A 31 -13.76 18.51 12.49
CA GLU A 31 -12.47 18.41 13.15
C GLU A 31 -11.73 17.14 12.71
N THR A 32 -12.40 15.98 12.63
CA THR A 32 -11.82 14.74 12.14
C THR A 32 -11.30 14.89 10.71
N GLU A 33 -12.13 15.41 9.80
CA GLU A 33 -11.76 15.61 8.41
C GLU A 33 -10.54 16.54 8.27
N TRP A 34 -10.54 17.65 9.01
CA TRP A 34 -9.41 18.57 9.03
C TRP A 34 -8.16 17.90 9.59
N PHE A 35 -8.27 17.16 10.70
CA PHE A 35 -7.15 16.48 11.34
C PHE A 35 -6.54 15.43 10.41
N VAL A 36 -7.37 14.59 9.81
CA VAL A 36 -6.91 13.55 8.87
C VAL A 36 -6.23 14.16 7.64
N LYS A 37 -6.77 15.25 7.09
CA LYS A 37 -6.18 15.91 5.91
C LYS A 37 -4.95 16.74 6.21
N THR A 38 -4.85 17.31 7.42
CA THR A 38 -3.83 18.32 7.72
C THR A 38 -2.77 17.78 8.67
N VAL A 39 -3.17 17.09 9.74
CA VAL A 39 -2.25 16.66 10.79
C VAL A 39 -1.68 15.27 10.52
N VAL A 40 -2.51 14.29 10.18
CA VAL A 40 -2.03 12.93 9.83
C VAL A 40 -2.18 12.66 8.33
N SER A 41 -1.85 13.66 7.52
CA SER A 41 -2.03 13.62 6.07
C SER A 41 -1.23 12.50 5.40
N SER A 42 -1.65 12.14 4.18
CA SER A 42 -0.94 11.15 3.35
C SER A 42 0.52 11.54 3.09
N GLU A 43 0.81 12.84 2.94
CA GLU A 43 2.17 13.33 2.76
C GLU A 43 3.02 13.11 4.01
N TRP A 44 2.46 13.33 5.20
CA TRP A 44 3.15 13.03 6.45
C TRP A 44 3.34 11.53 6.64
N ASN A 45 2.32 10.72 6.36
CA ASN A 45 2.44 9.27 6.42
C ASN A 45 3.51 8.74 5.46
N ALA A 46 3.63 9.35 4.27
CA ALA A 46 4.66 8.97 3.30
C ALA A 46 6.10 9.15 3.81
N GLU A 47 6.35 10.00 4.80
CA GLU A 47 7.67 10.09 5.43
C GLU A 47 8.03 8.78 6.14
N MET A 48 7.07 8.16 6.84
CA MET A 48 7.24 6.89 7.54
C MET A 48 7.28 5.71 6.56
N ASP A 49 6.48 5.76 5.50
CA ASP A 49 6.53 4.80 4.41
C ASP A 49 7.87 4.87 3.65
N GLY A 50 8.54 6.02 3.67
CA GLY A 50 9.92 6.22 3.19
C GLY A 50 11.00 5.84 4.20
N GLY A 51 10.64 5.23 5.34
CA GLY A 51 11.58 4.71 6.35
C GLY A 51 11.96 5.70 7.45
N LYS A 52 11.25 6.84 7.59
CA LYS A 52 11.41 7.71 8.75
C LYS A 52 10.81 7.02 9.99
N PRO A 53 11.54 6.91 11.11
CA PRO A 53 10.99 6.29 12.32
C PRO A 53 9.75 7.02 12.83
N PHE A 54 8.71 6.28 13.24
CA PHE A 54 7.48 6.85 13.80
C PHE A 54 7.75 7.78 14.98
N ASP A 55 8.67 7.41 15.87
CA ASP A 55 9.03 8.25 17.02
C ASP A 55 9.56 9.64 16.62
N VAL A 56 10.29 9.71 15.52
CA VAL A 56 10.83 10.96 15.00
C VAL A 56 9.70 11.77 14.35
N ALA A 57 8.94 11.14 13.46
CA ALA A 57 7.82 11.79 12.75
C ALA A 57 6.77 12.34 13.72
N VAL A 58 6.41 11.56 14.75
CA VAL A 58 5.44 11.96 15.79
C VAL A 58 5.95 13.15 16.60
N LYS A 59 7.21 13.15 17.05
CA LYS A 59 7.79 14.27 17.81
C LYS A 59 7.81 15.55 16.97
N GLU A 60 8.23 15.49 15.72
CA GLU A 60 8.24 16.64 14.82
C GLU A 60 6.83 17.14 14.55
N ARG A 61 5.86 16.24 14.38
CA ARG A 61 4.48 16.61 14.11
C ARG A 61 3.82 17.30 15.31
N ILE A 62 4.10 16.86 16.54
CA ILE A 62 3.64 17.51 17.77
C ILE A 62 4.17 18.95 17.91
N LEU A 63 5.41 19.21 17.48
CA LEU A 63 5.94 20.58 17.48
C LEU A 63 5.17 21.53 16.56
N LEU A 64 4.62 21.00 15.45
CA LEU A 64 3.81 21.77 14.51
C LEU A 64 2.34 21.93 14.98
N PHE A 65 1.82 20.93 15.69
CA PHE A 65 0.43 20.84 16.13
C PHE A 65 0.34 20.47 17.62
N PRO A 66 0.82 21.30 18.54
CA PRO A 66 0.93 20.96 19.95
C PRO A 66 -0.42 20.68 20.62
N ASP A 67 -1.50 21.32 20.16
CA ASP A 67 -2.85 21.13 20.69
C ASP A 67 -3.42 19.73 20.35
N TYR A 68 -2.85 19.05 19.35
CA TYR A 68 -3.25 17.70 18.91
C TYR A 68 -2.28 16.59 19.35
N LYS A 69 -1.43 16.89 20.35
CA LYS A 69 -0.40 15.93 20.82
C LYS A 69 -0.97 14.54 21.07
N GLU A 70 -2.05 14.43 21.84
CA GLU A 70 -2.65 13.15 22.22
C GLU A 70 -3.15 12.37 21.00
N ALA A 71 -3.82 13.06 20.05
CA ALA A 71 -4.30 12.44 18.82
C ALA A 71 -3.15 11.98 17.90
N ILE A 72 -2.04 12.74 17.84
CA ILE A 72 -0.85 12.36 17.06
C ILE A 72 -0.16 11.14 17.69
N GLU A 73 -0.03 11.11 19.02
CA GLU A 73 0.49 9.94 19.75
C GLU A 73 -0.42 8.72 19.55
N LEU A 74 -1.73 8.90 19.51
CA LEU A 74 -2.71 7.85 19.28
C LEU A 74 -2.55 7.22 17.89
N TYR A 75 -2.26 8.02 16.86
CA TYR A 75 -1.98 7.51 15.51
C TYR A 75 -0.87 6.44 15.52
N LYS A 76 0.22 6.67 16.25
CA LYS A 76 1.29 5.70 16.38
C LYS A 76 0.87 4.49 17.21
N ASN A 77 0.32 4.76 18.42
CA ASN A 77 0.07 3.71 19.41
C ASN A 77 -1.06 2.76 19.00
N GLU A 78 -2.02 3.25 18.22
CA GLU A 78 -3.23 2.55 17.80
C GLU A 78 -3.33 2.44 16.26
N TRP A 79 -2.18 2.53 15.58
CA TRP A 79 -2.12 2.56 14.12
C TRP A 79 -2.92 1.42 13.47
N MET A 80 -2.91 0.23 14.06
CA MET A 80 -3.67 -0.92 13.57
C MET A 80 -5.19 -0.70 13.54
N LYS A 81 -5.72 0.30 14.24
CA LYS A 81 -7.15 0.68 14.17
C LYS A 81 -7.49 1.48 12.90
N THR A 82 -6.50 1.97 12.17
CA THR A 82 -6.72 2.58 10.85
C THR A 82 -6.96 1.53 9.76
N MET A 83 -6.71 0.25 10.07
CA MET A 83 -6.87 -0.85 9.12
C MET A 83 -8.30 -1.39 9.13
N GLY A 84 -8.89 -1.44 7.94
CA GLY A 84 -10.17 -2.12 7.68
C GLY A 84 -10.01 -3.62 7.42
N GLU A 85 -10.84 -4.16 6.56
CA GLU A 85 -10.86 -5.59 6.19
C GLU A 85 -10.05 -5.86 4.91
N GLU A 86 -9.84 -7.13 4.57
CA GLU A 86 -9.36 -7.51 3.23
C GLU A 86 -10.35 -7.01 2.17
N ILE A 87 -9.84 -6.48 1.04
CA ILE A 87 -10.71 -6.03 -0.05
C ILE A 87 -11.57 -7.20 -0.54
N PRO A 88 -12.91 -7.06 -0.53
CA PRO A 88 -13.82 -8.15 -0.84
C PRO A 88 -13.53 -8.81 -2.18
N GLY A 89 -13.41 -10.14 -2.18
CA GLY A 89 -13.16 -10.96 -3.37
C GLY A 89 -11.70 -11.04 -3.82
N MET A 90 -10.78 -10.21 -3.26
CA MET A 90 -9.35 -10.23 -3.65
C MET A 90 -8.66 -11.52 -3.26
N TYR A 91 -8.95 -12.07 -2.08
CA TYR A 91 -8.35 -13.35 -1.65
C TYR A 91 -8.61 -14.47 -2.66
N ASP A 92 -9.87 -14.67 -3.04
CA ASP A 92 -10.25 -15.73 -3.99
C ASP A 92 -9.72 -15.44 -5.40
N PHE A 93 -9.66 -14.17 -5.78
CA PHE A 93 -9.09 -13.76 -7.05
C PHE A 93 -7.60 -14.09 -7.13
N ILE A 94 -6.80 -13.70 -6.13
CA ILE A 94 -5.36 -13.97 -6.07
C ILE A 94 -5.10 -15.49 -6.03
N LYS A 95 -5.88 -16.23 -5.23
CA LYS A 95 -5.80 -17.70 -5.21
C LYS A 95 -6.02 -18.29 -6.60
N SER A 96 -7.03 -17.79 -7.32
CA SER A 96 -7.30 -18.25 -8.70
C SER A 96 -6.16 -17.93 -9.67
N LEU A 97 -5.45 -16.83 -9.52
CA LEU A 97 -4.27 -16.51 -10.34
C LEU A 97 -3.16 -17.53 -10.13
N LYS A 98 -2.88 -17.90 -8.87
CA LYS A 98 -1.86 -18.93 -8.55
C LYS A 98 -2.20 -20.30 -9.16
N GLU A 99 -3.48 -20.65 -9.18
CA GLU A 99 -3.98 -21.91 -9.76
C GLU A 99 -3.97 -21.91 -11.31
N ASN A 100 -4.02 -20.72 -11.94
CA ASN A 100 -4.19 -20.56 -13.38
C ASN A 100 -2.99 -19.90 -14.10
N GLY A 101 -1.77 -20.20 -13.68
CA GLY A 101 -0.56 -19.87 -14.45
C GLY A 101 0.38 -18.84 -13.82
N PHE A 102 0.02 -18.28 -12.64
CA PHE A 102 0.89 -17.36 -11.91
C PHE A 102 1.26 -17.94 -10.52
N PRO A 103 2.10 -18.98 -10.45
CA PRO A 103 2.40 -19.66 -9.20
C PRO A 103 3.17 -18.78 -8.19
N VAL A 104 3.87 -17.75 -8.68
CA VAL A 104 4.60 -16.77 -7.87
C VAL A 104 3.98 -15.39 -8.08
N LEU A 105 3.61 -14.73 -6.98
CA LEU A 105 3.05 -13.39 -6.97
C LEU A 105 3.93 -12.46 -6.15
N TYR A 106 3.95 -11.20 -6.55
CA TYR A 106 4.81 -10.17 -5.98
C TYR A 106 4.00 -9.06 -5.34
N GLY A 107 4.60 -8.40 -4.36
CA GLY A 107 4.07 -7.21 -3.73
C GLY A 107 5.07 -6.06 -3.80
N LEU A 108 4.57 -4.85 -4.07
CA LEU A 108 5.34 -3.61 -4.03
C LEU A 108 4.48 -2.52 -3.38
N THR A 109 4.80 -2.17 -2.14
CA THR A 109 3.97 -1.28 -1.36
C THR A 109 4.72 -0.10 -0.77
N ASN A 110 4.07 1.07 -0.73
CA ASN A 110 4.47 2.16 0.14
C ASN A 110 3.92 1.87 1.53
N TRP A 111 4.79 1.48 2.45
CA TRP A 111 4.43 1.10 3.81
C TRP A 111 5.60 1.22 4.75
N SER A 112 5.35 1.68 5.98
CA SER A 112 6.37 1.71 7.02
C SER A 112 6.80 0.30 7.42
N ASN A 113 8.11 0.08 7.53
CA ASN A 113 8.67 -1.18 8.01
C ASN A 113 8.40 -1.44 9.52
N GLU A 114 7.95 -0.42 10.27
CA GLU A 114 7.55 -0.59 11.67
C GLU A 114 6.16 -1.22 11.80
N THR A 115 5.23 -0.91 10.89
CA THR A 115 3.83 -1.37 10.97
C THR A 115 3.53 -2.59 10.09
N PHE A 116 4.22 -2.73 8.95
CA PHE A 116 3.96 -3.82 8.00
C PHE A 116 4.09 -5.23 8.59
N PRO A 117 5.04 -5.56 9.49
CA PRO A 117 5.15 -6.90 10.06
C PRO A 117 3.90 -7.37 10.83
N GLU A 118 3.21 -6.45 11.49
CA GLU A 118 1.96 -6.75 12.21
C GLU A 118 0.80 -6.95 11.22
N VAL A 119 0.68 -6.05 10.23
CA VAL A 119 -0.32 -6.15 9.16
C VAL A 119 -0.20 -7.48 8.41
N ARG A 120 1.02 -7.87 8.03
CA ARG A 120 1.29 -9.13 7.34
C ARG A 120 0.84 -10.36 8.15
N LYS A 121 0.91 -10.29 9.47
CA LYS A 121 0.45 -11.39 10.35
C LYS A 121 -1.06 -11.43 10.50
N LYS A 122 -1.71 -10.25 10.50
CA LYS A 122 -3.16 -10.13 10.73
C LYS A 122 -3.98 -10.65 9.55
N TYR A 123 -3.58 -10.34 8.32
CA TYR A 123 -4.39 -10.61 7.13
C TYR A 123 -3.88 -11.82 6.37
N ARG A 124 -4.77 -12.81 6.13
CA ARG A 124 -4.44 -14.07 5.46
C ARG A 124 -4.02 -13.89 3.99
N ILE A 125 -4.50 -12.82 3.34
CA ILE A 125 -4.20 -12.53 1.94
C ILE A 125 -2.70 -12.42 1.67
N PHE A 126 -1.92 -11.92 2.62
CA PHE A 126 -0.46 -11.83 2.49
C PHE A 126 0.25 -13.19 2.45
N GLY A 127 -0.42 -14.26 2.90
CA GLY A 127 0.06 -15.63 2.72
C GLY A 127 0.05 -16.13 1.27
N LEU A 128 -0.63 -15.40 0.38
CA LEU A 128 -0.66 -15.70 -1.05
C LEU A 128 0.41 -14.95 -1.85
N ILE A 129 1.05 -13.93 -1.26
CA ILE A 129 2.12 -13.13 -1.90
C ILE A 129 3.47 -13.68 -1.49
N ASP A 130 4.24 -14.16 -2.48
CA ASP A 130 5.47 -14.91 -2.23
C ASP A 130 6.66 -13.99 -1.95
N ASN A 131 6.77 -12.90 -2.70
CA ASN A 131 7.90 -11.98 -2.68
C ASN A 131 7.42 -10.53 -2.51
N ILE A 132 7.98 -9.81 -1.57
CA ILE A 132 7.49 -8.48 -1.19
C ILE A 132 8.64 -7.49 -1.10
N VAL A 133 8.43 -6.30 -1.66
CA VAL A 133 9.27 -5.11 -1.45
C VAL A 133 8.45 -4.07 -0.70
N VAL A 134 8.97 -3.62 0.44
CA VAL A 134 8.36 -2.62 1.30
C VAL A 134 9.21 -1.35 1.26
N SER A 135 8.61 -0.23 0.93
CA SER A 135 9.30 1.04 0.75
C SER A 135 10.08 1.50 1.99
N GLY A 136 9.54 1.24 3.19
CA GLY A 136 10.20 1.58 4.45
C GLY A 136 11.54 0.87 4.68
N ASP A 137 11.69 -0.36 4.15
CA ASP A 137 12.97 -1.07 4.19
C ASP A 137 13.96 -0.50 3.16
N GLU A 138 13.47 -0.16 1.97
CA GLU A 138 14.29 0.33 0.85
C GLU A 138 14.59 1.83 0.94
N LYS A 139 13.84 2.59 1.74
CA LYS A 139 13.87 4.07 1.82
C LYS A 139 13.62 4.74 0.46
N MET A 140 12.76 4.12 -0.32
CA MET A 140 12.35 4.57 -1.65
C MET A 140 10.84 4.42 -1.76
N LEU A 141 10.17 5.37 -2.38
CA LEU A 141 8.72 5.40 -2.51
C LEU A 141 8.29 5.28 -3.97
N LYS A 142 7.20 4.59 -4.24
CA LYS A 142 6.44 4.81 -5.46
C LYS A 142 5.93 6.27 -5.46
N PRO A 143 5.91 6.96 -6.59
CA PRO A 143 6.11 6.49 -7.97
C PRO A 143 7.56 6.60 -8.49
N ASN A 144 8.57 6.78 -7.64
CA ASN A 144 9.95 6.88 -8.11
C ASN A 144 10.40 5.60 -8.80
N PRO A 145 11.11 5.67 -9.94
CA PRO A 145 11.48 4.50 -10.74
C PRO A 145 12.33 3.49 -9.99
N GLU A 146 13.17 3.96 -9.06
CA GLU A 146 14.14 3.14 -8.33
C GLU A 146 13.48 2.00 -7.56
N ILE A 147 12.29 2.20 -6.99
CA ILE A 147 11.64 1.15 -6.19
C ILE A 147 11.09 0.00 -7.07
N TYR A 148 10.60 0.33 -8.28
CA TYR A 148 10.17 -0.70 -9.25
C TYR A 148 11.36 -1.49 -9.77
N LEU A 149 12.46 -0.81 -10.08
CA LEU A 149 13.71 -1.45 -10.52
C LEU A 149 14.31 -2.31 -9.39
N THR A 150 14.27 -1.86 -8.13
CA THR A 150 14.67 -2.66 -6.98
C THR A 150 13.92 -3.99 -6.92
N LEU A 151 12.61 -3.99 -7.15
CA LEU A 151 11.81 -5.22 -7.19
C LEU A 151 12.24 -6.11 -8.36
N THR A 152 12.35 -5.57 -9.58
CA THR A 152 12.70 -6.36 -10.76
C THR A 152 14.11 -6.92 -10.67
N ASP A 153 15.09 -6.15 -10.21
CA ASP A 153 16.46 -6.58 -10.05
C ASP A 153 16.60 -7.68 -8.98
N ARG A 154 15.93 -7.50 -7.84
CA ARG A 154 15.95 -8.44 -6.71
C ARG A 154 15.44 -9.82 -7.09
N TYR A 155 14.39 -9.88 -7.89
CA TYR A 155 13.74 -11.14 -8.27
C TYR A 155 14.02 -11.56 -9.72
N HIS A 156 14.96 -10.88 -10.38
CA HIS A 156 15.39 -11.17 -11.77
C HIS A 156 14.22 -11.16 -12.77
N LEU A 157 13.34 -10.15 -12.65
CA LEU A 157 12.19 -10.00 -13.52
C LEU A 157 12.52 -9.07 -14.71
N ASN A 158 11.92 -9.35 -15.87
CA ASN A 158 11.91 -8.40 -16.97
C ASN A 158 10.70 -7.47 -16.82
N PRO A 159 10.87 -6.13 -16.71
CA PRO A 159 9.77 -5.17 -16.59
C PRO A 159 8.68 -5.35 -17.65
N GLU A 160 9.03 -5.61 -18.92
CA GLU A 160 8.09 -5.82 -20.01
C GLU A 160 7.19 -7.06 -19.85
N GLU A 161 7.55 -7.97 -18.95
CA GLU A 161 6.80 -9.17 -18.61
C GLU A 161 6.02 -9.04 -17.29
N CYS A 162 6.05 -7.85 -16.69
CA CYS A 162 5.40 -7.54 -15.42
C CYS A 162 4.09 -6.77 -15.61
N LEU A 163 3.08 -7.13 -14.82
CA LEU A 163 1.84 -6.38 -14.66
C LEU A 163 1.77 -5.87 -13.23
N PHE A 164 1.78 -4.53 -13.07
CA PHE A 164 1.63 -3.86 -11.79
C PHE A 164 0.18 -3.40 -11.57
N ILE A 165 -0.35 -3.57 -10.37
CA ILE A 165 -1.73 -3.25 -10.00
C ILE A 165 -1.69 -2.34 -8.77
N ASP A 166 -2.25 -1.13 -8.89
CA ASP A 166 -2.23 -0.10 -7.84
C ASP A 166 -3.48 0.78 -7.96
N ASP A 167 -3.99 1.30 -6.87
CA ASP A 167 -5.16 2.20 -6.85
C ASP A 167 -4.79 3.67 -7.07
N ASN A 168 -3.50 4.00 -7.06
CA ASN A 168 -3.00 5.36 -7.30
C ASN A 168 -2.45 5.51 -8.71
N ILE A 169 -3.04 6.42 -9.48
CA ILE A 169 -2.66 6.69 -10.87
C ILE A 169 -1.19 7.14 -11.02
N ALA A 170 -0.62 7.83 -10.04
CA ALA A 170 0.79 8.24 -10.07
C ALA A 170 1.70 7.00 -10.01
N ASN A 171 1.37 6.01 -9.19
CA ASN A 171 2.11 4.75 -9.07
C ASN A 171 1.97 3.89 -10.34
N VAL A 172 0.75 3.84 -10.92
CA VAL A 172 0.50 3.19 -12.22
C VAL A 172 1.40 3.79 -13.30
N ASN A 173 1.48 5.12 -13.38
CA ASN A 173 2.34 5.81 -14.36
C ASN A 173 3.84 5.58 -14.06
N GLY A 174 4.23 5.52 -12.79
CA GLY A 174 5.60 5.18 -12.39
C GLY A 174 6.03 3.80 -12.89
N ALA A 175 5.16 2.81 -12.78
CA ALA A 175 5.40 1.46 -13.31
C ALA A 175 5.52 1.44 -14.85
N ILE A 176 4.64 2.18 -15.54
CA ILE A 176 4.70 2.30 -17.01
C ILE A 176 6.01 2.93 -17.45
N ASN A 177 6.50 3.94 -16.75
CA ASN A 177 7.76 4.63 -17.08
C ASN A 177 9.01 3.72 -17.00
N VAL A 178 8.97 2.64 -16.23
CA VAL A 178 10.03 1.63 -16.17
C VAL A 178 9.79 0.44 -17.11
N GLY A 179 8.76 0.50 -17.96
CA GLY A 179 8.46 -0.51 -18.99
C GLY A 179 7.51 -1.63 -18.56
N MET A 180 6.88 -1.53 -17.40
CA MET A 180 5.86 -2.48 -16.97
C MET A 180 4.51 -2.19 -17.65
N SER A 181 3.70 -3.22 -17.85
CA SER A 181 2.25 -3.04 -17.99
C SER A 181 1.67 -2.67 -16.62
N SER A 182 0.64 -1.83 -16.59
CA SER A 182 0.01 -1.47 -15.31
C SER A 182 -1.49 -1.27 -15.45
N VAL A 183 -2.22 -1.53 -14.35
CA VAL A 183 -3.68 -1.39 -14.24
C VAL A 183 -4.02 -0.57 -13.01
N LEU A 184 -4.85 0.46 -13.20
CA LEU A 184 -5.46 1.19 -12.10
C LEU A 184 -6.54 0.32 -11.45
N PHE A 185 -6.36 -0.05 -10.21
CA PHE A 185 -7.32 -0.83 -9.45
C PHE A 185 -8.58 0.00 -9.17
N GLN A 186 -9.73 -0.53 -9.54
CA GLN A 186 -11.05 0.05 -9.31
C GLN A 186 -12.06 -1.03 -8.90
N GLY A 187 -11.57 -2.01 -8.13
CA GLY A 187 -12.36 -3.14 -7.66
C GLY A 187 -12.07 -4.45 -8.42
N VAL A 188 -12.42 -5.55 -7.77
CA VAL A 188 -12.03 -6.91 -8.20
C VAL A 188 -12.61 -7.29 -9.56
N ASP A 189 -13.88 -6.96 -9.81
CA ASP A 189 -14.55 -7.34 -11.06
C ASP A 189 -13.91 -6.67 -12.27
N LYS A 190 -13.59 -5.37 -12.14
CA LYS A 190 -12.88 -4.64 -13.19
C LYS A 190 -11.47 -5.19 -13.40
N LEU A 191 -10.73 -5.43 -12.30
CA LEU A 191 -9.39 -6.01 -12.36
C LEU A 191 -9.40 -7.36 -13.08
N ARG A 192 -10.37 -8.22 -12.81
CA ARG A 192 -10.55 -9.52 -13.47
C ARG A 192 -10.73 -9.36 -14.98
N ALA A 193 -11.55 -8.41 -15.40
CA ALA A 193 -11.78 -8.12 -16.82
C ALA A 193 -10.52 -7.56 -17.51
N ASP A 194 -9.81 -6.65 -16.84
CA ASP A 194 -8.58 -6.04 -17.36
C ASP A 194 -7.47 -7.08 -17.54
N ILE A 195 -7.26 -7.97 -16.57
CA ILE A 195 -6.27 -9.05 -16.66
C ILE A 195 -6.63 -10.04 -17.77
N GLN A 196 -7.89 -10.45 -17.88
CA GLN A 196 -8.32 -11.32 -18.99
C GLN A 196 -8.06 -10.74 -20.37
N ARG A 197 -8.14 -9.42 -20.51
CA ARG A 197 -7.85 -8.71 -21.77
C ARG A 197 -6.34 -8.66 -22.05
N LEU A 198 -5.51 -8.46 -21.03
CA LEU A 198 -4.06 -8.34 -21.14
C LEU A 198 -3.34 -9.68 -21.37
N LEU A 199 -3.97 -10.79 -20.97
CA LEU A 199 -3.42 -12.14 -21.13
C LEU A 199 -3.83 -12.83 -22.44
N LYS A 200 -4.69 -12.21 -23.25
CA LYS A 200 -5.05 -12.68 -24.61
C LYS A 200 -3.99 -12.26 -25.63
#